data_5a3636e9672e99765fb5c5cc0bcd0dff
#
_entry.id   5a3636e9672e99765fb5c5cc0bcd0dff
#
_cell.length_a   1.000
_cell.length_b   1.000
_cell.length_c   1.000
_cell.angle_alpha   90.00
_cell.angle_beta   90.00
_cell.angle_gamma   90.00
#
_symmetry.space_group_name_H-M   'P 1'
#
loop_
_entity.id
_entity.type
_entity.pdbx_description
1 polymer ?
#
loop_
_entity_poly.entity_id
_entity_poly.type
_entity_poly.pdbx_seq_one_letter_code
_entity_poly.pdbx_strand_id
1 'polypeptide(L)'
;MRVGPNGWAIVTLAALAGCGPQSGSEVKPTPQASGPATPSAAAQRGTIGFSALTLKNPFFKIIADSLTAEARQHGFDVIVSDAERDVQEQTKHVENFLAQKVSAIVLNPTDRIAIGPAIKKANEAGVPVFTCDLECEVKDVEVAGHVGTDNLQGGRLAGEAMIEVLGDNGGEVLILHFKQANSCVERVRGFREVIDKHNQGRTSGKIEIVAELEGGGLQDQAFRAAADALQAHPNLSAIFAINDPSALGAWTALRQVGKTEQVKVIGFDGQLEGKQAIKEGKFYADPI
;
A
#
# COMPACT_ATOMS: atom_id res chain seq x y z
N MET A 1 20.32 32.01 -40.45
CA MET A 1 20.36 33.49 -40.28
C MET A 1 20.51 33.75 -38.79
N ARG A 2 21.72 34.01 -38.36
CA ARG A 2 22.28 35.26 -37.80
C ARG A 2 21.30 35.93 -36.84
N VAL A 3 21.55 35.89 -35.55
CA VAL A 3 22.51 36.60 -34.67
C VAL A 3 22.01 37.97 -34.25
N GLY A 4 22.04 38.23 -32.98
CA GLY A 4 22.64 39.43 -32.46
C GLY A 4 22.14 39.87 -31.08
N PRO A 5 23.03 40.36 -30.27
CA PRO A 5 22.84 40.49 -28.80
C PRO A 5 22.78 41.96 -28.37
N ASN A 6 22.83 42.18 -27.02
CA ASN A 6 23.13 43.41 -26.26
C ASN A 6 21.88 44.21 -25.83
N GLY A 7 21.75 44.66 -24.62
CA GLY A 7 22.60 45.57 -23.95
C GLY A 7 22.19 45.84 -22.50
N TRP A 8 23.16 45.91 -21.70
CA TRP A 8 23.15 46.44 -20.33
C TRP A 8 23.00 47.96 -20.33
N ALA A 9 22.17 48.47 -19.45
CA ALA A 9 22.21 49.89 -19.09
C ALA A 9 22.25 50.05 -17.58
N ILE A 10 23.41 50.38 -17.07
CA ILE A 10 23.67 50.89 -15.74
C ILE A 10 23.29 52.36 -15.74
N VAL A 11 22.42 52.77 -14.81
CA VAL A 11 22.21 54.19 -14.50
C VAL A 11 22.60 54.43 -13.05
N THR A 12 23.76 55.01 -12.89
CA THR A 12 24.22 55.68 -11.67
C THR A 12 23.61 57.09 -11.60
N LEU A 13 22.99 57.43 -10.49
CA LEU A 13 22.73 58.86 -10.21
C LEU A 13 23.24 59.20 -8.79
N ALA A 14 24.00 60.23 -8.76
CA ALA A 14 24.77 60.71 -7.66
C ALA A 14 23.95 61.51 -6.61
N ALA A 15 24.52 61.60 -5.45
CA ALA A 15 24.06 62.34 -4.29
C ALA A 15 24.07 63.85 -4.43
N LEU A 16 23.15 64.51 -3.79
CA LEU A 16 23.35 65.87 -3.28
C LEU A 16 22.80 66.00 -1.86
N ALA A 17 23.69 66.40 -0.96
CA ALA A 17 23.40 66.71 0.41
C ALA A 17 22.71 68.08 0.56
N GLY A 18 21.72 68.13 1.44
CA GLY A 18 21.09 69.36 1.91
C GLY A 18 20.81 69.27 3.39
N CYS A 19 21.62 69.96 4.22
CA CYS A 19 21.36 70.19 5.64
C CYS A 19 20.30 71.29 5.82
N GLY A 20 19.32 71.01 6.70
CA GLY A 20 18.50 72.03 7.33
C GLY A 20 17.78 71.43 8.56
N PRO A 21 17.81 72.10 9.73
CA PRO A 21 17.28 71.58 10.97
C PRO A 21 15.80 71.89 11.09
N GLN A 22 14.96 70.88 11.43
CA GLN A 22 13.62 71.13 11.95
C GLN A 22 13.22 70.12 13.04
N SER A 23 12.93 70.72 14.13
CA SER A 23 12.05 70.43 15.30
C SER A 23 11.38 69.06 15.38
N GLY A 24 11.54 68.46 16.57
CA GLY A 24 10.95 67.22 16.99
C GLY A 24 9.45 67.16 16.97
N SER A 25 8.97 66.03 16.56
CA SER A 25 7.68 65.50 16.95
C SER A 25 7.90 64.01 17.25
N GLU A 26 7.62 63.63 18.50
CA GLU A 26 7.61 62.24 18.96
C GLU A 26 6.63 61.43 18.13
N VAL A 27 7.14 60.51 17.31
CA VAL A 27 6.34 59.47 16.69
C VAL A 27 6.32 58.28 17.63
N LYS A 28 5.14 58.03 18.26
CA LYS A 28 4.89 56.78 18.97
C LYS A 28 5.18 55.57 18.03
N PRO A 29 5.87 54.52 18.49
CA PRO A 29 6.05 53.32 17.69
C PRO A 29 4.68 52.63 17.48
N THR A 30 4.31 52.46 16.23
CA THR A 30 3.19 51.61 15.81
C THR A 30 3.53 50.17 16.19
N PRO A 31 2.57 49.40 16.73
CA PRO A 31 2.82 47.98 17.00
C PRO A 31 3.12 47.27 15.69
N GLN A 32 4.30 46.67 15.54
CA GLN A 32 4.63 45.77 14.47
C GLN A 32 3.65 44.61 14.51
N ALA A 33 2.87 44.42 13.43
CA ALA A 33 2.05 43.25 13.24
C ALA A 33 2.98 42.02 13.29
N SER A 34 2.77 41.16 14.29
CA SER A 34 3.41 39.86 14.37
C SER A 34 3.07 39.09 13.09
N GLY A 35 4.09 38.84 12.28
CA GLY A 35 3.96 37.95 11.12
C GLY A 35 3.45 36.58 11.54
N PRO A 36 2.90 35.79 10.60
CA PRO A 36 2.37 34.48 10.93
C PRO A 36 3.47 33.65 11.61
N ALA A 37 3.14 33.14 12.80
CA ALA A 37 4.04 32.29 13.56
C ALA A 37 4.41 31.08 12.70
N THR A 38 5.70 30.91 12.43
CA THR A 38 6.23 29.67 11.85
C THR A 38 5.82 28.53 12.78
N PRO A 39 5.22 27.44 12.25
CA PRO A 39 4.85 26.32 13.12
C PRO A 39 6.09 25.86 13.88
N SER A 40 6.02 25.90 15.20
CA SER A 40 7.06 25.39 16.08
C SER A 40 7.32 23.94 15.72
N ALA A 41 8.54 23.59 15.34
CA ALA A 41 8.92 22.19 15.17
C ALA A 41 8.55 21.44 16.46
N ALA A 42 7.73 20.40 16.35
CA ALA A 42 7.37 19.58 17.49
C ALA A 42 8.66 19.07 18.15
N ALA A 43 8.73 19.19 19.47
CA ALA A 43 9.89 18.69 20.21
C ALA A 43 10.07 17.20 19.90
N GLN A 44 11.30 16.78 19.59
CA GLN A 44 11.59 15.37 19.23
C GLN A 44 11.23 14.47 20.42
N ARG A 45 10.30 13.51 20.19
CA ARG A 45 9.75 12.62 21.21
C ARG A 45 10.39 11.23 21.20
N GLY A 46 11.04 10.87 20.09
CA GLY A 46 11.67 9.56 19.92
C GLY A 46 11.68 9.08 18.48
N THR A 47 11.97 7.81 18.32
CA THR A 47 12.06 7.14 17.02
C THR A 47 11.10 5.95 16.98
N ILE A 48 10.44 5.72 15.87
CA ILE A 48 9.62 4.53 15.60
C ILE A 48 10.38 3.68 14.59
N GLY A 49 10.51 2.37 14.85
CA GLY A 49 11.00 1.40 13.88
C GLY A 49 9.83 0.89 13.02
N PHE A 50 9.93 0.97 11.70
CA PHE A 50 8.97 0.39 10.79
C PHE A 50 9.66 -0.66 9.90
N SER A 51 9.15 -1.90 9.92
CA SER A 51 9.62 -2.96 9.04
C SER A 51 8.50 -3.39 8.10
N ALA A 52 8.64 -3.02 6.83
CA ALA A 52 7.74 -3.41 5.76
C ALA A 52 7.99 -4.87 5.35
N LEU A 53 6.93 -5.59 4.94
CA LEU A 53 7.04 -6.91 4.33
C LEU A 53 7.95 -6.86 3.09
N THR A 54 7.72 -5.90 2.20
CA THR A 54 8.60 -5.57 1.07
C THR A 54 8.27 -4.19 0.53
N LEU A 55 9.28 -3.41 0.17
CA LEU A 55 9.10 -2.13 -0.51
C LEU A 55 9.02 -2.26 -2.05
N LYS A 56 9.16 -3.48 -2.58
CA LYS A 56 8.96 -3.78 -4.01
C LYS A 56 7.49 -3.67 -4.43
N ASN A 57 6.56 -3.86 -3.50
CA ASN A 57 5.15 -3.57 -3.72
C ASN A 57 4.87 -2.12 -3.30
N PRO A 58 4.36 -1.25 -4.22
CA PRO A 58 4.07 0.15 -3.94
C PRO A 58 3.16 0.39 -2.74
N PHE A 59 2.25 -0.53 -2.44
CA PHE A 59 1.35 -0.44 -1.29
C PHE A 59 2.10 -0.26 0.03
N PHE A 60 3.12 -1.08 0.31
CA PHE A 60 3.90 -0.97 1.53
C PHE A 60 4.76 0.29 1.59
N LYS A 61 5.19 0.79 0.40
CA LYS A 61 5.87 2.07 0.33
C LYS A 61 4.95 3.23 0.71
N ILE A 62 3.69 3.22 0.28
CA ILE A 62 2.68 4.23 0.66
C ILE A 62 2.46 4.20 2.18
N ILE A 63 2.39 3.02 2.80
CA ILE A 63 2.29 2.89 4.26
C ILE A 63 3.50 3.53 4.94
N ALA A 64 4.72 3.20 4.49
CA ALA A 64 5.96 3.74 5.04
C ALA A 64 6.03 5.28 4.94
N ASP A 65 5.69 5.83 3.78
CA ASP A 65 5.71 7.27 3.51
C ASP A 65 4.65 7.99 4.37
N SER A 66 3.43 7.44 4.46
CA SER A 66 2.33 8.00 5.25
C SER A 66 2.63 7.97 6.76
N LEU A 67 3.13 6.83 7.26
CA LEU A 67 3.56 6.69 8.65
C LEU A 67 4.66 7.70 8.98
N THR A 68 5.66 7.85 8.10
CA THR A 68 6.77 8.79 8.29
C THR A 68 6.28 10.23 8.31
N ALA A 69 5.38 10.60 7.40
CA ALA A 69 4.83 11.95 7.33
C ALA A 69 4.03 12.30 8.58
N GLU A 70 3.18 11.37 9.04
CA GLU A 70 2.34 11.59 10.23
C GLU A 70 3.17 11.59 11.52
N ALA A 71 4.08 10.63 11.69
CA ALA A 71 4.96 10.56 12.86
C ALA A 71 5.76 11.85 13.08
N ARG A 72 6.26 12.46 12.00
CA ARG A 72 6.99 13.75 12.06
C ARG A 72 6.13 14.89 12.62
N GLN A 73 4.85 14.94 12.29
CA GLN A 73 3.92 15.96 12.82
C GLN A 73 3.79 15.84 14.34
N HIS A 74 3.98 14.63 14.88
CA HIS A 74 3.92 14.34 16.30
C HIS A 74 5.29 14.30 16.98
N GLY A 75 6.35 14.68 16.28
CA GLY A 75 7.71 14.78 16.84
C GLY A 75 8.44 13.43 16.91
N PHE A 76 8.07 12.45 16.12
CA PHE A 76 8.79 11.18 16.00
C PHE A 76 9.54 11.10 14.67
N ASP A 77 10.76 10.57 14.72
CA ASP A 77 11.47 10.07 13.53
C ASP A 77 11.04 8.64 13.22
N VAL A 78 11.19 8.20 11.97
CA VAL A 78 10.88 6.82 11.56
C VAL A 78 12.09 6.22 10.86
N ILE A 79 12.50 5.03 11.31
CA ILE A 79 13.47 4.18 10.62
C ILE A 79 12.68 3.15 9.81
N VAL A 80 12.76 3.23 8.49
CA VAL A 80 12.08 2.31 7.57
C VAL A 80 13.06 1.24 7.12
N SER A 81 12.65 -0.03 7.22
CA SER A 81 13.42 -1.20 6.79
C SER A 81 12.58 -2.09 5.88
N ASP A 82 13.20 -2.62 4.82
CA ASP A 82 12.59 -3.57 3.88
C ASP A 82 12.99 -5.00 4.26
N ALA A 83 12.05 -5.84 4.67
CA ALA A 83 12.32 -7.22 5.03
C ALA A 83 12.49 -8.13 3.80
N GLU A 84 12.26 -7.62 2.58
CA GLU A 84 12.39 -8.37 1.33
C GLU A 84 11.65 -9.72 1.34
N ARG A 85 10.57 -9.82 2.14
CA ARG A 85 9.75 -11.03 2.35
C ARG A 85 10.49 -12.14 3.12
N ASP A 86 11.56 -11.79 3.81
CA ASP A 86 12.34 -12.71 4.63
C ASP A 86 12.09 -12.45 6.13
N VAL A 87 11.54 -13.44 6.83
CA VAL A 87 11.26 -13.35 8.27
C VAL A 87 12.53 -13.27 9.11
N GLN A 88 13.63 -13.82 8.65
CA GLN A 88 14.91 -13.72 9.33
C GLN A 88 15.45 -12.29 9.26
N GLU A 89 15.31 -11.65 8.09
CA GLU A 89 15.67 -10.25 7.92
C GLU A 89 14.77 -9.35 8.77
N GLN A 90 13.44 -9.63 8.79
CA GLN A 90 12.52 -8.89 9.64
C GLN A 90 12.82 -9.05 11.13
N THR A 91 13.26 -10.24 11.57
CA THR A 91 13.71 -10.48 12.94
C THR A 91 14.93 -9.63 13.29
N LYS A 92 15.92 -9.52 12.39
CA LYS A 92 17.10 -8.65 12.57
C LYS A 92 16.69 -7.16 12.66
N HIS A 93 15.67 -6.74 11.88
CA HIS A 93 15.16 -5.37 11.99
C HIS A 93 14.64 -5.09 13.39
N VAL A 94 13.85 -6.00 13.97
CA VAL A 94 13.36 -5.85 15.35
C VAL A 94 14.52 -5.76 16.34
N GLU A 95 15.52 -6.63 16.24
CA GLU A 95 16.72 -6.59 17.09
C GLU A 95 17.49 -5.27 16.97
N ASN A 96 17.64 -4.77 15.73
CA ASN A 96 18.28 -3.47 15.48
C ASN A 96 17.48 -2.29 16.06
N PHE A 97 16.14 -2.32 15.95
CA PHE A 97 15.29 -1.29 16.54
C PHE A 97 15.41 -1.29 18.08
N LEU A 98 15.43 -2.47 18.71
CA LEU A 98 15.64 -2.58 20.14
C LEU A 98 17.01 -2.06 20.57
N ALA A 99 18.09 -2.38 19.84
CA ALA A 99 19.42 -1.85 20.08
C ALA A 99 19.49 -0.33 19.93
N GLN A 100 18.70 0.26 19.03
CA GLN A 100 18.57 1.71 18.85
C GLN A 100 17.60 2.36 19.82
N LYS A 101 16.97 1.59 20.72
CA LYS A 101 16.04 2.07 21.75
C LYS A 101 14.86 2.85 21.16
N VAL A 102 14.26 2.32 20.12
CA VAL A 102 13.06 2.93 19.53
C VAL A 102 11.91 2.98 20.54
N SER A 103 11.03 3.97 20.41
CA SER A 103 9.87 4.16 21.28
C SER A 103 8.73 3.20 21.00
N ALA A 104 8.66 2.70 19.76
CA ALA A 104 7.66 1.74 19.29
C ALA A 104 8.15 1.05 18.01
N ILE A 105 7.60 -0.11 17.72
CA ILE A 105 7.84 -0.86 16.49
C ILE A 105 6.52 -1.04 15.76
N VAL A 106 6.51 -0.76 14.45
CA VAL A 106 5.39 -1.07 13.55
C VAL A 106 5.85 -2.11 12.53
N LEU A 107 5.10 -3.17 12.36
CA LEU A 107 5.42 -4.27 11.45
C LEU A 107 4.31 -4.48 10.42
N ASN A 108 4.71 -4.75 9.18
CA ASN A 108 3.93 -5.58 8.26
C ASN A 108 4.55 -6.99 8.29
N PRO A 109 3.99 -7.95 9.03
CA PRO A 109 4.58 -9.28 9.16
C PRO A 109 4.87 -9.96 7.82
N THR A 110 6.06 -10.51 7.64
CA THR A 110 6.41 -11.31 6.47
C THR A 110 5.76 -12.70 6.52
N ASP A 111 5.54 -13.19 7.73
CA ASP A 111 4.81 -14.42 8.02
C ASP A 111 4.05 -14.24 9.35
N ARG A 112 2.74 -14.57 9.32
CA ARG A 112 1.82 -14.35 10.44
C ARG A 112 2.15 -15.13 11.73
N ILE A 113 2.91 -16.22 11.60
CA ILE A 113 3.29 -17.10 12.71
C ILE A 113 4.78 -16.94 13.03
N ALA A 114 5.64 -17.00 12.03
CA ALA A 114 7.08 -17.02 12.23
C ALA A 114 7.65 -15.69 12.78
N ILE A 115 6.90 -14.58 12.69
CA ILE A 115 7.28 -13.28 13.28
C ILE A 115 7.12 -13.26 14.82
N GLY A 116 6.34 -14.18 15.40
CA GLY A 116 6.03 -14.22 16.83
C GLY A 116 7.24 -14.10 17.76
N PRO A 117 8.31 -14.86 17.57
CA PRO A 117 9.51 -14.77 18.41
C PRO A 117 10.16 -13.37 18.42
N ALA A 118 10.13 -12.66 17.29
CA ALA A 118 10.64 -11.29 17.21
C ALA A 118 9.75 -10.31 17.99
N ILE A 119 8.43 -10.44 17.89
CA ILE A 119 7.49 -9.63 18.67
C ILE A 119 7.67 -9.92 20.16
N LYS A 120 7.85 -11.19 20.56
CA LYS A 120 8.09 -11.56 21.95
C LYS A 120 9.34 -10.87 22.52
N LYS A 121 10.44 -10.84 21.77
CA LYS A 121 11.65 -10.10 22.18
C LYS A 121 11.36 -8.61 22.44
N ALA A 122 10.56 -7.98 21.59
CA ALA A 122 10.17 -6.58 21.76
C ALA A 122 9.31 -6.38 23.01
N ASN A 123 8.35 -7.29 23.27
CA ASN A 123 7.52 -7.28 24.47
C ASN A 123 8.38 -7.43 25.73
N GLU A 124 9.33 -8.38 25.77
CA GLU A 124 10.27 -8.59 26.87
C GLU A 124 11.16 -7.35 27.13
N ALA A 125 11.47 -6.60 26.08
CA ALA A 125 12.20 -5.33 26.18
C ALA A 125 11.32 -4.12 26.57
N GLY A 126 10.01 -4.32 26.75
CA GLY A 126 9.04 -3.28 27.07
C GLY A 126 8.77 -2.29 25.93
N VAL A 127 9.08 -2.67 24.67
CA VAL A 127 8.82 -1.85 23.49
C VAL A 127 7.50 -2.28 22.84
N PRO A 128 6.49 -1.40 22.76
CA PRO A 128 5.21 -1.73 22.17
C PRO A 128 5.33 -2.04 20.67
N VAL A 129 4.66 -3.09 20.24
CA VAL A 129 4.60 -3.51 18.84
C VAL A 129 3.20 -3.28 18.30
N PHE A 130 3.12 -2.63 17.16
CA PHE A 130 1.90 -2.48 16.37
C PHE A 130 2.05 -3.25 15.06
N THR A 131 0.94 -3.78 14.54
CA THR A 131 0.91 -4.34 13.19
C THR A 131 0.01 -3.50 12.29
N CYS A 132 0.34 -3.43 11.01
CA CYS A 132 -0.52 -2.78 10.03
C CYS A 132 -0.63 -3.65 8.77
N ASP A 133 -1.82 -3.62 8.14
CA ASP A 133 -2.22 -4.42 6.99
C ASP A 133 -2.22 -5.95 7.27
N LEU A 134 -1.09 -6.51 7.69
CA LEU A 134 -0.94 -7.92 7.99
C LEU A 134 -0.88 -8.16 9.51
N GLU A 135 -1.65 -9.15 9.99
CA GLU A 135 -1.72 -9.51 11.40
C GLU A 135 -0.64 -10.52 11.81
N CYS A 136 -0.39 -10.59 13.11
CA CYS A 136 0.31 -11.71 13.75
C CYS A 136 -0.71 -12.59 14.45
N GLU A 137 -0.71 -13.91 14.17
CA GLU A 137 -1.67 -14.88 14.73
C GLU A 137 -1.14 -15.64 15.95
N VAL A 138 0.04 -15.27 16.46
CA VAL A 138 0.64 -15.93 17.63
C VAL A 138 0.01 -15.42 18.91
N LYS A 139 -0.55 -16.35 19.73
CA LYS A 139 -1.30 -16.00 20.95
C LYS A 139 -0.44 -15.58 22.13
N ASP A 140 0.83 -15.99 22.16
CA ASP A 140 1.74 -15.74 23.31
C ASP A 140 2.54 -14.46 23.16
N VAL A 141 2.14 -13.55 22.27
CA VAL A 141 2.75 -12.24 22.06
C VAL A 141 1.72 -11.14 22.21
N GLU A 142 2.16 -9.97 22.63
CA GLU A 142 1.33 -8.79 22.74
C GLU A 142 1.53 -7.89 21.53
N VAL A 143 0.45 -7.66 20.78
CA VAL A 143 0.34 -6.61 19.75
C VAL A 143 -0.49 -5.49 20.35
N ALA A 144 0.12 -4.34 20.57
CA ALA A 144 -0.50 -3.18 21.21
C ALA A 144 -1.67 -2.58 20.40
N GLY A 145 -1.67 -2.83 19.10
CA GLY A 145 -2.76 -2.46 18.19
C GLY A 145 -2.50 -2.92 16.77
N HIS A 146 -3.59 -3.18 16.04
CA HIS A 146 -3.57 -3.52 14.62
C HIS A 146 -4.44 -2.55 13.83
N VAL A 147 -3.99 -2.18 12.64
CA VAL A 147 -4.75 -1.38 11.67
C VAL A 147 -4.70 -2.10 10.33
N GLY A 148 -5.85 -2.51 9.83
CA GLY A 148 -5.96 -3.23 8.55
C GLY A 148 -7.35 -3.12 7.95
N THR A 149 -7.48 -3.63 6.74
CA THR A 149 -8.73 -3.74 5.99
C THR A 149 -9.56 -4.92 6.52
N ASP A 150 -10.90 -4.81 6.51
CA ASP A 150 -11.76 -5.99 6.62
C ASP A 150 -11.65 -6.84 5.35
N ASN A 151 -10.62 -7.66 5.33
CA ASN A 151 -10.26 -8.48 4.19
C ASN A 151 -11.31 -9.55 3.86
N LEU A 152 -12.05 -10.02 4.87
CA LEU A 152 -13.15 -10.96 4.67
C LEU A 152 -14.31 -10.29 3.92
N GLN A 153 -14.70 -9.08 4.34
CA GLN A 153 -15.71 -8.29 3.64
C GLN A 153 -15.28 -7.96 2.23
N GLY A 154 -14.03 -7.51 2.05
CA GLY A 154 -13.47 -7.21 0.73
C GLY A 154 -13.50 -8.42 -0.20
N GLY A 155 -13.17 -9.62 0.32
CA GLY A 155 -13.28 -10.86 -0.43
C GLY A 155 -14.73 -11.18 -0.85
N ARG A 156 -15.70 -10.91 0.01
CA ARG A 156 -17.13 -11.06 -0.34
C ARG A 156 -17.54 -10.11 -1.46
N LEU A 157 -17.09 -8.85 -1.42
CA LEU A 157 -17.34 -7.89 -2.51
C LEU A 157 -16.73 -8.36 -3.84
N ALA A 158 -15.54 -8.96 -3.82
CA ALA A 158 -14.94 -9.57 -5.01
C ALA A 158 -15.79 -10.75 -5.52
N GLY A 159 -16.35 -11.57 -4.63
CA GLY A 159 -17.26 -12.65 -4.98
C GLY A 159 -18.57 -12.15 -5.59
N GLU A 160 -19.15 -11.08 -5.07
CA GLU A 160 -20.34 -10.43 -5.62
C GLU A 160 -20.08 -9.87 -7.01
N ALA A 161 -18.94 -9.18 -7.21
CA ALA A 161 -18.52 -8.69 -8.52
C ALA A 161 -18.27 -9.84 -9.52
N MET A 162 -17.77 -11.00 -9.05
CA MET A 162 -17.60 -12.18 -9.88
C MET A 162 -18.96 -12.74 -10.36
N ILE A 163 -19.94 -12.79 -9.49
CA ILE A 163 -21.30 -13.22 -9.85
C ILE A 163 -21.91 -12.24 -10.86
N GLU A 164 -21.74 -10.94 -10.63
CA GLU A 164 -22.25 -9.90 -11.52
C GLU A 164 -21.65 -10.02 -12.94
N VAL A 165 -20.34 -10.17 -13.06
CA VAL A 165 -19.65 -10.19 -14.36
C VAL A 165 -19.89 -11.48 -15.15
N LEU A 166 -20.07 -12.62 -14.48
CA LEU A 166 -20.34 -13.90 -15.13
C LEU A 166 -21.83 -14.14 -15.37
N GLY A 167 -22.70 -13.47 -14.61
CA GLY A 167 -24.15 -13.54 -14.75
C GLY A 167 -24.71 -14.95 -14.63
N ASP A 168 -25.78 -15.21 -15.37
CA ASP A 168 -26.48 -16.51 -15.34
C ASP A 168 -25.71 -17.64 -16.04
N ASN A 169 -24.69 -17.32 -16.82
CA ASN A 169 -23.89 -18.33 -17.52
C ASN A 169 -22.90 -19.05 -16.61
N GLY A 170 -22.47 -18.40 -15.53
CA GLY A 170 -21.39 -18.89 -14.68
C GLY A 170 -20.06 -18.96 -15.43
N GLY A 171 -19.19 -19.87 -15.03
CA GLY A 171 -17.91 -20.09 -15.73
C GLY A 171 -16.79 -20.58 -14.85
N GLU A 172 -15.63 -20.82 -15.49
CA GLU A 172 -14.40 -21.26 -14.84
C GLU A 172 -13.61 -20.05 -14.30
N VAL A 173 -13.18 -20.13 -13.04
CA VAL A 173 -12.48 -19.06 -12.33
C VAL A 173 -11.13 -19.55 -11.82
N LEU A 174 -10.08 -18.77 -12.07
CA LEU A 174 -8.77 -18.87 -11.44
C LEU A 174 -8.70 -17.94 -10.23
N ILE A 175 -8.13 -18.43 -9.11
CA ILE A 175 -7.68 -17.58 -8.01
C ILE A 175 -6.16 -17.48 -8.05
N LEU A 176 -5.64 -16.24 -8.06
CA LEU A 176 -4.22 -15.96 -7.85
C LEU A 176 -4.04 -15.53 -6.38
N HIS A 177 -3.43 -16.40 -5.59
CA HIS A 177 -3.34 -16.31 -4.14
C HIS A 177 -1.95 -15.88 -3.64
N PHE A 178 -1.87 -15.48 -2.38
CA PHE A 178 -0.63 -15.35 -1.61
C PHE A 178 -0.89 -15.88 -0.18
N LYS A 179 -0.59 -17.16 0.02
CA LYS A 179 -1.01 -17.91 1.23
C LYS A 179 -0.27 -17.53 2.50
N GLN A 180 0.91 -16.89 2.40
CA GLN A 180 1.66 -16.45 3.58
C GLN A 180 1.06 -15.21 4.26
N ALA A 181 0.23 -14.43 3.56
CA ALA A 181 -0.41 -13.24 4.10
C ALA A 181 -1.84 -13.56 4.57
N ASN A 182 -2.14 -13.32 5.85
CA ASN A 182 -3.47 -13.57 6.40
C ASN A 182 -4.55 -12.73 5.71
N SER A 183 -4.26 -11.47 5.38
CA SER A 183 -5.16 -10.62 4.60
C SER A 183 -5.63 -11.29 3.31
N CYS A 184 -4.70 -11.92 2.58
CA CYS A 184 -5.02 -12.63 1.34
C CYS A 184 -5.81 -13.92 1.57
N VAL A 185 -5.55 -14.63 2.66
CA VAL A 185 -6.33 -15.81 3.09
C VAL A 185 -7.78 -15.41 3.35
N GLU A 186 -8.00 -14.31 4.09
CA GLU A 186 -9.33 -13.79 4.38
C GLU A 186 -10.06 -13.31 3.11
N ARG A 187 -9.37 -12.65 2.18
CA ARG A 187 -9.94 -12.26 0.87
C ARG A 187 -10.46 -13.48 0.11
N VAL A 188 -9.66 -14.54 0.00
CA VAL A 188 -10.05 -15.77 -0.68
C VAL A 188 -11.18 -16.49 0.07
N ARG A 189 -11.16 -16.48 1.42
CA ARG A 189 -12.24 -17.05 2.22
C ARG A 189 -13.56 -16.33 1.94
N GLY A 190 -13.60 -15.01 2.01
CA GLY A 190 -14.79 -14.22 1.72
C GLY A 190 -15.31 -14.42 0.30
N PHE A 191 -14.41 -14.48 -0.68
CA PHE A 191 -14.74 -14.78 -2.06
C PHE A 191 -15.44 -16.15 -2.18
N ARG A 192 -14.85 -17.20 -1.61
CA ARG A 192 -15.42 -18.56 -1.63
C ARG A 192 -16.78 -18.64 -0.96
N GLU A 193 -16.96 -17.99 0.22
CA GLU A 193 -18.27 -17.96 0.90
C GLU A 193 -19.39 -17.48 -0.03
N VAL A 194 -19.15 -16.46 -0.83
CA VAL A 194 -20.14 -15.90 -1.77
C VAL A 194 -20.35 -16.82 -2.96
N ILE A 195 -19.28 -17.37 -3.54
CA ILE A 195 -19.38 -18.30 -4.69
C ILE A 195 -20.07 -19.59 -4.29
N ASP A 196 -19.75 -20.16 -3.13
CA ASP A 196 -20.38 -21.39 -2.64
C ASP A 196 -21.88 -21.18 -2.40
N LYS A 197 -22.26 -20.04 -1.79
CA LYS A 197 -23.65 -19.66 -1.60
C LYS A 197 -24.39 -19.47 -2.93
N HIS A 198 -23.75 -18.84 -3.92
CA HIS A 198 -24.30 -18.67 -5.26
C HIS A 198 -24.55 -20.01 -5.93
N ASN A 199 -23.64 -20.96 -5.81
CA ASN A 199 -23.71 -22.29 -6.41
C ASN A 199 -24.71 -23.22 -5.73
N GLN A 200 -25.13 -22.91 -4.49
CA GLN A 200 -26.03 -23.76 -3.70
C GLN A 200 -27.38 -23.95 -4.41
N GLY A 201 -27.72 -25.21 -4.69
CA GLY A 201 -28.97 -25.55 -5.34
C GLY A 201 -29.04 -25.27 -6.86
N ARG A 202 -28.02 -24.68 -7.45
CA ARG A 202 -27.97 -24.43 -8.90
C ARG A 202 -27.62 -25.70 -9.68
N THR A 203 -28.34 -25.94 -10.77
CA THR A 203 -28.07 -27.02 -11.73
C THR A 203 -27.33 -26.52 -12.98
N SER A 204 -27.37 -25.18 -13.23
CA SER A 204 -26.69 -24.52 -14.34
C SER A 204 -26.16 -23.17 -13.89
N GLY A 205 -25.25 -22.55 -14.65
CA GLY A 205 -24.69 -21.22 -14.34
C GLY A 205 -23.87 -21.22 -13.08
N LYS A 206 -23.23 -22.34 -12.74
CA LYS A 206 -22.28 -22.41 -11.61
C LYS A 206 -20.99 -21.68 -11.94
N ILE A 207 -20.38 -21.14 -10.90
CA ILE A 207 -19.04 -20.58 -10.96
C ILE A 207 -18.08 -21.62 -10.36
N GLU A 208 -17.21 -22.18 -11.19
CA GLU A 208 -16.29 -23.24 -10.79
C GLU A 208 -14.89 -22.69 -10.59
N ILE A 209 -14.36 -22.78 -9.37
CA ILE A 209 -12.96 -22.45 -9.09
C ILE A 209 -12.10 -23.62 -9.56
N VAL A 210 -11.61 -23.53 -10.80
CA VAL A 210 -10.87 -24.62 -11.45
C VAL A 210 -9.41 -24.69 -11.05
N ALA A 211 -8.86 -23.57 -10.55
CA ALA A 211 -7.50 -23.51 -10.04
C ALA A 211 -7.34 -22.42 -8.98
N GLU A 212 -6.46 -22.68 -8.02
CA GLU A 212 -5.94 -21.72 -7.04
C GLU A 212 -4.43 -21.82 -7.03
N LEU A 213 -3.77 -20.82 -7.61
CA LEU A 213 -2.33 -20.82 -7.81
C LEU A 213 -1.66 -19.72 -6.98
N GLU A 214 -0.43 -19.99 -6.55
CA GLU A 214 0.38 -19.01 -5.83
C GLU A 214 0.87 -17.93 -6.81
N GLY A 215 0.29 -16.73 -6.70
CA GLY A 215 0.67 -15.54 -7.45
C GLY A 215 1.65 -14.65 -6.68
N GLY A 216 1.89 -14.99 -5.41
CA GLY A 216 2.87 -14.35 -4.55
C GLY A 216 2.61 -12.88 -4.26
N GLY A 217 1.49 -12.32 -4.67
CA GLY A 217 1.19 -10.89 -4.52
C GLY A 217 2.09 -9.98 -5.37
N LEU A 218 2.83 -10.52 -6.34
CA LEU A 218 3.75 -9.79 -7.22
C LEU A 218 3.37 -10.00 -8.69
N GLN A 219 3.52 -8.94 -9.48
CA GLN A 219 3.08 -8.91 -10.87
C GLN A 219 3.74 -9.99 -11.74
N ASP A 220 5.04 -10.20 -11.60
CA ASP A 220 5.78 -11.17 -12.40
C ASP A 220 5.48 -12.63 -12.04
N GLN A 221 5.23 -12.92 -10.75
CA GLN A 221 4.83 -14.25 -10.31
C GLN A 221 3.40 -14.57 -10.75
N ALA A 222 2.49 -13.62 -10.55
CA ALA A 222 1.10 -13.76 -10.98
C ALA A 222 0.98 -13.89 -12.50
N PHE A 223 1.81 -13.18 -13.27
CA PHE A 223 1.89 -13.35 -14.72
C PHE A 223 2.20 -14.80 -15.11
N ARG A 224 3.25 -15.41 -14.50
CA ARG A 224 3.61 -16.80 -14.78
C ARG A 224 2.51 -17.77 -14.40
N ALA A 225 1.95 -17.63 -13.20
CA ALA A 225 0.87 -18.48 -12.73
C ALA A 225 -0.39 -18.38 -13.62
N ALA A 226 -0.75 -17.16 -14.06
CA ALA A 226 -1.87 -16.95 -14.97
C ALA A 226 -1.59 -17.56 -16.36
N ALA A 227 -0.36 -17.40 -16.89
CA ALA A 227 0.00 -17.99 -18.18
C ALA A 227 -0.08 -19.52 -18.16
N ASP A 228 0.36 -20.16 -17.08
CA ASP A 228 0.24 -21.62 -16.91
C ASP A 228 -1.22 -22.05 -16.81
N ALA A 229 -2.03 -21.32 -16.03
CA ALA A 229 -3.47 -21.61 -15.90
C ALA A 229 -4.22 -21.46 -17.22
N LEU A 230 -3.90 -20.45 -18.04
CA LEU A 230 -4.53 -20.23 -19.34
C LEU A 230 -4.25 -21.36 -20.35
N GLN A 231 -3.14 -22.06 -20.20
CA GLN A 231 -2.83 -23.27 -21.00
C GLN A 231 -3.62 -24.48 -20.49
N ALA A 232 -3.71 -24.66 -19.18
CA ALA A 232 -4.39 -25.79 -18.55
C ALA A 232 -5.93 -25.67 -18.62
N HIS A 233 -6.46 -24.44 -18.60
CA HIS A 233 -7.90 -24.13 -18.58
C HIS A 233 -8.27 -23.20 -19.75
N PRO A 234 -8.42 -23.72 -20.96
CA PRO A 234 -8.69 -22.92 -22.16
C PRO A 234 -10.05 -22.20 -22.12
N ASN A 235 -10.99 -22.66 -21.29
CA ASN A 235 -12.33 -22.10 -21.12
C ASN A 235 -12.45 -21.12 -19.94
N LEU A 236 -11.31 -20.72 -19.36
CA LEU A 236 -11.31 -19.77 -18.25
C LEU A 236 -12.13 -18.52 -18.57
N SER A 237 -13.05 -18.16 -17.67
CA SER A 237 -14.01 -17.07 -17.85
C SER A 237 -13.63 -15.84 -17.03
N ALA A 238 -13.00 -16.03 -15.87
CA ALA A 238 -12.52 -14.92 -15.03
C ALA A 238 -11.37 -15.30 -14.11
N ILE A 239 -10.69 -14.27 -13.59
CA ILE A 239 -9.59 -14.39 -12.64
C ILE A 239 -9.89 -13.48 -11.45
N PHE A 240 -9.86 -14.02 -10.23
CA PHE A 240 -9.75 -13.25 -9.00
C PHE A 240 -8.29 -13.21 -8.57
N ALA A 241 -7.72 -12.03 -8.54
CA ALA A 241 -6.37 -11.77 -8.06
C ALA A 241 -6.44 -11.00 -6.76
N ILE A 242 -5.72 -11.48 -5.74
CA ILE A 242 -5.84 -10.98 -4.36
C ILE A 242 -5.30 -9.57 -4.15
N ASN A 243 -4.65 -8.98 -5.14
CA ASN A 243 -4.17 -7.60 -5.12
C ASN A 243 -3.90 -7.06 -6.53
N ASP A 244 -3.72 -5.74 -6.66
CA ASP A 244 -3.47 -5.05 -7.92
C ASP A 244 -2.25 -5.55 -8.71
N PRO A 245 -1.07 -5.76 -8.10
CA PRO A 245 0.06 -6.31 -8.84
C PRO A 245 -0.25 -7.67 -9.46
N SER A 246 -0.95 -8.55 -8.73
CA SER A 246 -1.34 -9.86 -9.26
C SER A 246 -2.36 -9.74 -10.39
N ALA A 247 -3.32 -8.82 -10.27
CA ALA A 247 -4.32 -8.56 -11.30
C ALA A 247 -3.69 -7.99 -12.59
N LEU A 248 -2.72 -7.08 -12.47
CA LEU A 248 -1.95 -6.56 -13.61
C LEU A 248 -1.09 -7.65 -14.28
N GLY A 249 -0.54 -8.57 -13.49
CA GLY A 249 0.16 -9.74 -13.98
C GLY A 249 -0.76 -10.65 -14.80
N ALA A 250 -1.94 -10.98 -14.25
CA ALA A 250 -2.97 -11.76 -14.92
C ALA A 250 -3.42 -11.11 -16.23
N TRP A 251 -3.73 -9.82 -16.19
CA TRP A 251 -4.13 -9.08 -17.39
C TRP A 251 -3.05 -9.08 -18.47
N THR A 252 -1.77 -8.99 -18.07
CA THR A 252 -0.64 -9.05 -19.01
C THR A 252 -0.55 -10.43 -19.66
N ALA A 253 -0.79 -11.52 -18.93
CA ALA A 253 -0.85 -12.88 -19.49
C ALA A 253 -2.01 -13.04 -20.48
N LEU A 254 -3.21 -12.53 -20.15
CA LEU A 254 -4.37 -12.51 -21.05
C LEU A 254 -4.09 -11.77 -22.35
N ARG A 255 -3.44 -10.60 -22.26
CA ARG A 255 -3.06 -9.80 -23.42
C ARG A 255 -2.11 -10.54 -24.34
N GLN A 256 -1.17 -11.30 -23.79
CA GLN A 256 -0.19 -12.07 -24.56
C GLN A 256 -0.85 -13.16 -25.41
N VAL A 257 -1.94 -13.74 -24.93
CA VAL A 257 -2.70 -14.79 -25.65
C VAL A 257 -3.97 -14.28 -26.32
N GLY A 258 -4.23 -12.97 -26.32
CA GLY A 258 -5.37 -12.34 -26.99
C GLY A 258 -6.73 -12.64 -26.35
N LYS A 259 -6.79 -12.89 -25.02
CA LYS A 259 -8.03 -13.25 -24.30
C LYS A 259 -8.58 -12.14 -23.40
N THR A 260 -8.12 -10.91 -23.51
CA THR A 260 -8.53 -9.79 -22.64
C THR A 260 -10.04 -9.48 -22.68
N GLU A 261 -10.70 -9.73 -23.81
CA GLU A 261 -12.14 -9.51 -23.94
C GLU A 261 -12.96 -10.69 -23.39
N GLN A 262 -12.36 -11.89 -23.37
CA GLN A 262 -13.05 -13.13 -23.02
C GLN A 262 -12.97 -13.43 -21.52
N VAL A 263 -11.84 -13.11 -20.88
CA VAL A 263 -11.57 -13.42 -19.47
C VAL A 263 -11.55 -12.14 -18.67
N LYS A 264 -12.42 -12.05 -17.67
CA LYS A 264 -12.55 -10.86 -16.81
C LYS A 264 -11.60 -10.96 -15.64
N VAL A 265 -11.08 -9.81 -15.19
CA VAL A 265 -10.16 -9.73 -14.06
C VAL A 265 -10.79 -8.91 -12.94
N ILE A 266 -10.77 -9.46 -11.72
CA ILE A 266 -11.09 -8.75 -10.49
C ILE A 266 -9.81 -8.64 -9.69
N GLY A 267 -9.42 -7.40 -9.35
CA GLY A 267 -8.29 -7.05 -8.52
C GLY A 267 -8.68 -6.86 -7.06
N PHE A 268 -7.78 -6.22 -6.32
CA PHE A 268 -7.99 -5.79 -4.95
C PHE A 268 -6.92 -4.75 -4.57
N ASP A 269 -7.22 -3.84 -3.66
CA ASP A 269 -6.45 -2.78 -3.01
C ASP A 269 -6.82 -1.36 -3.49
N GLY A 270 -7.27 -1.18 -4.72
CA GLY A 270 -7.59 0.14 -5.27
C GLY A 270 -6.40 1.10 -5.28
N GLN A 271 -5.20 0.60 -5.55
CA GLN A 271 -4.01 1.44 -5.74
C GLN A 271 -4.17 2.33 -6.98
N LEU A 272 -3.22 3.22 -7.21
CA LEU A 272 -3.29 4.14 -8.35
C LEU A 272 -3.36 3.37 -9.67
N GLU A 273 -2.57 2.32 -9.82
CA GLU A 273 -2.51 1.46 -11.00
C GLU A 273 -3.79 0.63 -11.17
N GLY A 274 -4.40 0.13 -10.06
CA GLY A 274 -5.68 -0.56 -10.07
C GLY A 274 -6.82 0.35 -10.50
N LYS A 275 -6.91 1.55 -9.91
CA LYS A 275 -7.87 2.59 -10.34
C LYS A 275 -7.72 2.97 -11.81
N GLN A 276 -6.49 3.03 -12.30
CA GLN A 276 -6.25 3.27 -13.72
C GLN A 276 -6.67 2.07 -14.58
N ALA A 277 -6.41 0.84 -14.11
CA ALA A 277 -6.83 -0.38 -14.79
C ALA A 277 -8.37 -0.51 -14.91
N ILE A 278 -9.12 -0.09 -13.89
CA ILE A 278 -10.60 0.03 -13.97
C ILE A 278 -11.00 1.03 -15.07
N LYS A 279 -10.40 2.23 -15.09
CA LYS A 279 -10.73 3.25 -16.11
C LYS A 279 -10.42 2.79 -17.53
N GLU A 280 -9.41 1.97 -17.70
CA GLU A 280 -8.99 1.41 -18.99
C GLU A 280 -9.74 0.12 -19.35
N GLY A 281 -10.64 -0.37 -18.52
CA GLY A 281 -11.40 -1.60 -18.74
C GLY A 281 -10.56 -2.88 -18.60
N LYS A 282 -9.38 -2.81 -17.99
CA LYS A 282 -8.53 -3.98 -17.72
C LYS A 282 -9.05 -4.82 -16.58
N PHE A 283 -9.56 -4.18 -15.53
CA PHE A 283 -10.24 -4.83 -14.42
C PHE A 283 -11.74 -4.53 -14.48
N TYR A 284 -12.54 -5.52 -14.09
CA TYR A 284 -13.98 -5.34 -13.94
C TYR A 284 -14.33 -4.70 -12.60
N ALA A 285 -13.67 -5.15 -11.54
CA ALA A 285 -13.83 -4.63 -10.19
C ALA A 285 -12.50 -4.65 -9.43
N ASP A 286 -12.40 -3.82 -8.40
CA ASP A 286 -11.21 -3.65 -7.58
C ASP A 286 -11.64 -3.20 -6.17
N PRO A 287 -12.14 -4.14 -5.31
CA PRO A 287 -12.52 -3.84 -3.93
C PRO A 287 -11.37 -3.26 -3.12
N ILE A 288 -11.72 -2.41 -2.14
CA ILE A 288 -10.75 -1.68 -1.29
C ILE A 288 -10.99 -2.05 0.17
#